data_79d5a5a8c0a49acf64d0d2ab5a20922d
#
_entry.id   79d5a5a8c0a49acf64d0d2ab5a20922d
#
_cell.length_a   1.000
_cell.length_b   1.000
_cell.length_c   1.000
_cell.angle_alpha   90.00
_cell.angle_beta   90.00
_cell.angle_gamma   90.00
#
_symmetry.space_group_name_H-M   'P 1'
#
loop_
_entity.id
_entity.type
_entity.pdbx_description
1 polymer ?
#
loop_
_entity_poly.entity_id
_entity_poly.type
_entity_poly.pdbx_seq_one_letter_code
_entity_poly.pdbx_strand_id
1 'polypeptide(L)'
;MKLYIIKFAASPSAGRLEHVLDRAVSSLDIPVVTEYITSTEQFSDLADKGKLQSSRLIFAVETDISGINLEACKLLRYLRLKSIYPAAPCGDLPSVTAAAVNGRRDGAFSSGTADISSSGYGVLPDTENLILSGAAGGIIVDGQCDLFTKDLGRRLAFTANLAGCNFPGKPLSEATSDLRNFRVLAGIWQTDCYEAYVRSCTLLLQKVLNSRLPVQDHPSILAVHASNRRTSNSLALWEMTSAHLAGKADIEVISIRNGQLWDCRGCKYEECLHFGEKGDCFYGGVMVEKVYPAIVRSDVLVLICPNYND
;
A
#
# COMPACT_ATOMS: atom_id res chain seq x y z
N MET A 1 -1.37 23.73 6.84
CA MET A 1 -1.01 22.30 7.04
C MET A 1 0.33 22.05 6.36
N LYS A 2 1.20 21.15 6.87
CA LYS A 2 2.51 20.85 6.27
C LYS A 2 2.43 19.57 5.43
N LEU A 3 3.01 19.60 4.23
CA LEU A 3 3.10 18.49 3.30
C LEU A 3 4.58 18.30 2.92
N TYR A 4 5.09 17.11 3.12
CA TYR A 4 6.41 16.72 2.64
C TYR A 4 6.29 16.06 1.27
N ILE A 5 7.01 16.57 0.29
CA ILE A 5 7.08 15.99 -1.05
C ILE A 5 8.47 15.41 -1.26
N ILE A 6 8.57 14.10 -1.27
CA ILE A 6 9.79 13.35 -1.56
C ILE A 6 9.90 13.29 -3.08
N LYS A 7 10.63 14.25 -3.67
CA LYS A 7 10.73 14.43 -5.12
C LYS A 7 12.07 13.90 -5.64
N PHE A 8 12.04 12.80 -6.36
CA PHE A 8 13.22 12.22 -7.01
C PHE A 8 13.09 12.36 -8.53
N ALA A 9 13.77 13.36 -9.07
CA ALA A 9 13.85 13.58 -10.50
C ALA A 9 14.81 12.58 -11.17
N ALA A 10 14.54 12.19 -12.42
CA ALA A 10 15.45 11.38 -13.23
C ALA A 10 16.53 12.23 -13.91
N SER A 11 16.28 13.52 -14.11
CA SER A 11 17.17 14.49 -14.76
C SER A 11 17.24 15.79 -13.97
N PRO A 12 18.36 16.53 -14.03
CA PRO A 12 18.49 17.85 -13.43
C PRO A 12 17.58 18.92 -14.06
N SER A 13 17.10 18.71 -15.29
CA SER A 13 16.16 19.63 -15.95
C SER A 13 14.75 19.44 -15.39
N ALA A 14 14.00 20.53 -15.25
CA ALA A 14 12.61 20.48 -14.83
C ALA A 14 11.79 19.56 -15.76
N GLY A 15 11.35 18.44 -15.23
CA GLY A 15 10.58 17.43 -15.95
C GLY A 15 9.08 17.66 -15.86
N ARG A 16 8.32 16.83 -16.55
CA ARG A 16 6.85 16.83 -16.52
C ARG A 16 6.33 16.72 -15.08
N LEU A 17 6.95 15.89 -14.25
CA LEU A 17 6.58 15.69 -12.85
C LEU A 17 6.59 16.99 -12.05
N GLU A 18 7.60 17.85 -12.23
CA GLU A 18 7.70 19.13 -11.53
C GLU A 18 6.54 20.05 -11.85
N HIS A 19 6.26 20.25 -13.15
CA HIS A 19 5.12 21.07 -13.60
C HIS A 19 3.77 20.54 -13.10
N VAL A 20 3.61 19.21 -13.08
CA VAL A 20 2.39 18.56 -12.57
C VAL A 20 2.24 18.79 -11.07
N LEU A 21 3.32 18.64 -10.30
CA LEU A 21 3.31 18.90 -8.85
C LEU A 21 2.98 20.34 -8.53
N ASP A 22 3.61 21.31 -9.21
CA ASP A 22 3.36 22.74 -9.00
C ASP A 22 1.91 23.09 -9.28
N ARG A 23 1.36 22.58 -10.38
CA ARG A 23 -0.05 22.78 -10.71
C ARG A 23 -0.98 22.10 -9.72
N ALA A 24 -0.69 20.88 -9.32
CA ALA A 24 -1.51 20.13 -8.38
C ALA A 24 -1.52 20.79 -6.99
N VAL A 25 -0.38 21.28 -6.51
CA VAL A 25 -0.28 22.01 -5.24
C VAL A 25 -1.01 23.37 -5.33
N SER A 26 -0.83 24.11 -6.43
CA SER A 26 -1.50 25.40 -6.64
C SER A 26 -3.03 25.28 -6.77
N SER A 27 -3.53 24.09 -7.12
CA SER A 27 -4.96 23.79 -7.25
C SER A 27 -5.61 23.30 -5.95
N LEU A 28 -4.88 23.32 -4.82
CA LEU A 28 -5.45 22.93 -3.52
C LEU A 28 -6.29 24.07 -2.93
N ASP A 29 -7.47 23.74 -2.44
CA ASP A 29 -8.41 24.70 -1.83
C ASP A 29 -7.99 25.17 -0.43
N ILE A 30 -6.92 24.60 0.13
CA ILE A 30 -6.43 24.88 1.48
C ILE A 30 -4.98 25.36 1.43
N PRO A 31 -4.58 26.30 2.31
CA PRO A 31 -3.19 26.72 2.38
C PRO A 31 -2.30 25.58 2.90
N VAL A 32 -1.35 25.18 2.08
CA VAL A 32 -0.39 24.10 2.39
C VAL A 32 1.02 24.66 2.32
N VAL A 33 1.81 24.39 3.36
CA VAL A 33 3.26 24.63 3.35
C VAL A 33 3.94 23.35 2.86
N THR A 34 4.54 23.42 1.69
CA THR A 34 5.27 22.29 1.11
C THR A 34 6.75 22.33 1.49
N GLU A 35 7.29 21.18 1.86
CA GLU A 35 8.73 20.98 2.05
C GLU A 35 9.20 19.86 1.11
N TYR A 36 10.15 20.19 0.24
CA TYR A 36 10.69 19.23 -0.72
C TYR A 36 11.89 18.50 -0.13
N ILE A 37 11.90 17.17 -0.29
CA ILE A 37 12.97 16.26 0.06
C ILE A 37 13.49 15.66 -1.25
N THR A 38 14.74 15.95 -1.62
CA THR A 38 15.27 15.61 -2.94
C THR A 38 16.33 14.52 -2.93
N SER A 39 16.70 14.03 -1.74
CA SER A 39 17.61 12.89 -1.60
C SER A 39 17.20 11.95 -0.48
N THR A 40 17.67 10.72 -0.56
CA THR A 40 17.45 9.71 0.50
C THR A 40 18.15 10.11 1.81
N GLU A 41 19.26 10.82 1.75
CA GLU A 41 19.98 11.32 2.93
C GLU A 41 19.13 12.35 3.69
N GLN A 42 18.53 13.31 2.98
CA GLN A 42 17.59 14.27 3.58
C GLN A 42 16.39 13.57 4.20
N PHE A 43 15.84 12.59 3.49
CA PHE A 43 14.73 11.78 4.00
C PHE A 43 15.11 11.05 5.28
N SER A 44 16.26 10.36 5.28
CA SER A 44 16.71 9.58 6.43
C SER A 44 16.99 10.46 7.66
N ASP A 45 17.57 11.63 7.46
CA ASP A 45 17.82 12.60 8.55
C ASP A 45 16.52 13.07 9.21
N LEU A 46 15.49 13.37 8.41
CA LEU A 46 14.19 13.78 8.94
C LEU A 46 13.45 12.61 9.61
N ALA A 47 13.51 11.41 9.01
CA ALA A 47 12.87 10.21 9.54
C ALA A 47 13.50 9.77 10.87
N ASP A 48 14.83 9.72 10.95
CA ASP A 48 15.57 9.35 12.16
C ASP A 48 15.37 10.35 13.32
N LYS A 49 15.06 11.62 13.00
CA LYS A 49 14.64 12.64 13.97
C LYS A 49 13.15 12.60 14.32
N GLY A 50 12.38 11.63 13.83
CA GLY A 50 10.94 11.50 14.06
C GLY A 50 10.07 12.58 13.40
N LYS A 51 10.63 13.45 12.54
CA LYS A 51 9.89 14.57 11.93
C LYS A 51 8.87 14.14 10.88
N LEU A 52 8.96 12.91 10.38
CA LEU A 52 8.04 12.36 9.39
C LEU A 52 6.89 11.55 10.02
N GLN A 53 6.92 11.30 11.32
CA GLN A 53 5.82 10.67 12.04
C GLN A 53 4.58 11.57 12.02
N SER A 54 3.40 10.97 11.92
CA SER A 54 2.10 11.65 11.87
C SER A 54 1.99 12.75 10.79
N SER A 55 2.89 12.77 9.81
CA SER A 55 2.96 13.77 8.76
C SER A 55 2.16 13.39 7.51
N ARG A 56 2.11 14.30 6.52
CA ARG A 56 1.54 14.09 5.21
C ARG A 56 2.66 13.99 4.20
N LEU A 57 2.73 12.87 3.46
CA LEU A 57 3.85 12.50 2.60
C LEU A 57 3.38 12.27 1.16
N ILE A 58 4.10 12.81 0.20
CA ILE A 58 3.94 12.43 -1.21
C ILE A 58 5.29 11.92 -1.72
N PHE A 59 5.32 10.67 -2.15
CA PHE A 59 6.46 10.07 -2.83
C PHE A 59 6.30 10.33 -4.33
N ALA A 60 7.00 11.31 -4.84
CA ALA A 60 6.93 11.75 -6.24
C ALA A 60 8.22 11.36 -6.96
N VAL A 61 8.16 10.37 -7.83
CA VAL A 61 9.33 9.77 -8.46
C VAL A 61 9.20 9.81 -9.97
N GLU A 62 10.20 10.38 -10.63
CA GLU A 62 10.38 10.29 -12.07
C GLU A 62 11.34 9.13 -12.39
N THR A 63 10.94 8.22 -13.28
CA THR A 63 11.83 7.16 -13.77
C THR A 63 12.52 7.61 -15.07
N ASP A 64 13.74 7.16 -15.29
CA ASP A 64 14.46 7.36 -16.54
C ASP A 64 13.90 6.49 -17.68
N ILE A 65 14.56 6.52 -18.84
CA ILE A 65 14.18 5.74 -20.02
C ILE A 65 14.29 4.22 -19.81
N SER A 66 15.06 3.77 -18.81
CA SER A 66 15.15 2.35 -18.43
C SER A 66 14.11 1.94 -17.38
N GLY A 67 13.27 2.87 -16.92
CA GLY A 67 12.25 2.64 -15.89
C GLY A 67 12.81 2.64 -14.46
N ILE A 68 14.01 3.21 -14.25
CA ILE A 68 14.72 3.18 -12.97
C ILE A 68 14.83 4.60 -12.41
N ASN A 69 14.86 4.69 -11.07
CA ASN A 69 15.30 5.87 -10.33
C ASN A 69 16.18 5.41 -9.15
N LEU A 70 17.44 5.79 -9.16
CA LEU A 70 18.42 5.32 -8.16
C LEU A 70 18.12 5.82 -6.75
N GLU A 71 17.63 7.06 -6.59
CA GLU A 71 17.24 7.57 -5.27
C GLU A 71 16.04 6.82 -4.70
N ALA A 72 15.06 6.47 -5.55
CA ALA A 72 13.96 5.61 -5.14
C ALA A 72 14.44 4.21 -4.72
N CYS A 73 15.42 3.64 -5.39
CA CYS A 73 16.02 2.35 -4.98
C CYS A 73 16.72 2.45 -3.62
N LYS A 74 17.47 3.53 -3.37
CA LYS A 74 18.10 3.80 -2.06
C LYS A 74 17.03 3.96 -0.97
N LEU A 75 15.97 4.74 -1.24
CA LEU A 75 14.85 4.93 -0.31
C LEU A 75 14.16 3.61 0.02
N LEU A 76 13.85 2.77 -0.97
CA LEU A 76 13.26 1.46 -0.77
C LEU A 76 14.11 0.58 0.16
N ARG A 77 15.44 0.57 -0.06
CA ARG A 77 16.37 -0.15 0.81
C ARG A 77 16.35 0.42 2.23
N TYR A 78 16.43 1.73 2.39
CA TYR A 78 16.39 2.39 3.70
C TYR A 78 15.10 2.06 4.45
N LEU A 79 13.93 2.25 3.84
CA LEU A 79 12.63 1.95 4.44
C LEU A 79 12.53 0.49 4.85
N ARG A 80 13.01 -0.44 4.00
CA ARG A 80 13.00 -1.87 4.30
C ARG A 80 13.87 -2.21 5.51
N LEU A 81 15.06 -1.64 5.60
CA LEU A 81 15.95 -1.87 6.74
C LEU A 81 15.36 -1.29 8.03
N LYS A 82 14.80 -0.09 7.98
CA LYS A 82 14.15 0.55 9.13
C LYS A 82 12.86 -0.13 9.58
N SER A 83 12.14 -0.81 8.68
CA SER A 83 11.00 -1.64 9.08
C SER A 83 11.40 -2.89 9.88
N ILE A 84 12.66 -3.34 9.76
CA ILE A 84 13.20 -4.50 10.48
C ILE A 84 13.99 -4.05 11.71
N TYR A 85 14.75 -2.95 11.58
CA TYR A 85 15.65 -2.42 12.61
C TYR A 85 15.34 -0.92 12.87
N PRO A 86 14.20 -0.58 13.48
CA PRO A 86 13.78 0.82 13.60
C PRO A 86 14.76 1.70 14.41
N ALA A 87 15.40 1.15 15.44
CA ALA A 87 16.32 1.86 16.30
C ALA A 87 17.78 1.92 15.80
N ALA A 88 18.14 1.17 14.76
CA ALA A 88 19.53 1.13 14.29
C ALA A 88 19.92 2.43 13.56
N PRO A 89 21.07 3.06 13.87
CA PRO A 89 21.60 4.18 13.10
C PRO A 89 21.83 3.79 11.63
N CYS A 90 21.71 4.73 10.71
CA CYS A 90 21.79 4.46 9.27
C CYS A 90 23.15 3.85 8.85
N GLY A 91 24.25 4.19 9.58
CA GLY A 91 25.60 3.67 9.33
C GLY A 91 25.84 2.23 9.78
N ASP A 92 25.05 1.74 10.74
CA ASP A 92 25.23 0.41 11.35
C ASP A 92 24.27 -0.65 10.77
N LEU A 93 23.52 -0.29 9.72
CA LEU A 93 22.62 -1.22 9.08
C LEU A 93 23.42 -2.33 8.38
N PRO A 94 23.13 -3.62 8.66
CA PRO A 94 23.90 -4.72 8.10
C PRO A 94 23.84 -4.70 6.57
N SER A 95 25.01 -4.89 5.94
CA SER A 95 25.03 -5.18 4.51
C SER A 95 24.26 -6.49 4.30
N VAL A 96 23.19 -6.45 3.48
CA VAL A 96 22.46 -7.67 3.10
C VAL A 96 23.40 -8.49 2.24
N THR A 97 24.26 -9.26 2.86
CA THR A 97 25.01 -10.30 2.17
C THR A 97 24.04 -11.44 1.84
N ALA A 98 24.19 -12.03 0.67
CA ALA A 98 23.35 -13.11 0.12
C ALA A 98 23.22 -14.37 1.03
N ALA A 99 23.92 -14.41 2.16
CA ALA A 99 23.86 -15.48 3.15
C ALA A 99 22.51 -15.61 3.87
N ALA A 100 21.69 -14.58 3.92
CA ALA A 100 20.36 -14.63 4.55
C ALA A 100 19.26 -15.24 3.66
N VAL A 101 19.53 -15.46 2.36
CA VAL A 101 18.56 -16.02 1.41
C VAL A 101 18.73 -17.54 1.25
N ASN A 102 19.86 -18.10 1.65
CA ASN A 102 20.18 -19.54 1.55
C ASN A 102 19.98 -20.31 2.86
N GLY A 103 18.88 -20.07 3.58
CA GLY A 103 18.44 -20.93 4.67
C GLY A 103 17.93 -22.28 4.16
N ARG A 104 18.86 -23.24 3.95
CA ARG A 104 18.68 -24.69 3.92
C ARG A 104 17.41 -25.25 3.25
N ARG A 105 17.55 -25.60 2.00
CA ARG A 105 16.96 -26.83 1.47
C ARG A 105 17.93 -27.96 1.82
N ASP A 106 17.61 -28.74 2.84
CA ASP A 106 18.06 -30.14 2.98
C ASP A 106 17.51 -30.69 4.30
N GLY A 107 16.74 -31.77 4.22
CA GLY A 107 16.69 -32.79 5.27
C GLY A 107 15.44 -32.87 6.13
N ALA A 108 14.66 -33.90 5.84
CA ALA A 108 13.91 -34.77 6.77
C ALA A 108 13.05 -34.11 7.86
N PHE A 109 11.73 -34.12 7.64
CA PHE A 109 10.72 -33.96 8.69
C PHE A 109 10.84 -35.13 9.71
N SER A 110 11.42 -34.87 10.86
CA SER A 110 11.21 -35.68 12.06
C SER A 110 10.16 -34.95 12.93
N SER A 111 9.11 -35.69 13.27
CA SER A 111 8.07 -35.26 14.22
C SER A 111 8.65 -35.15 15.63
N GLY A 112 9.10 -33.95 15.97
CA GLY A 112 9.49 -33.59 17.32
C GLY A 112 8.83 -32.27 17.65
N THR A 113 8.04 -32.23 18.71
CA THR A 113 7.56 -31.00 19.35
C THR A 113 8.79 -30.21 19.79
N ALA A 114 9.26 -29.31 18.94
CA ALA A 114 10.32 -28.38 19.29
C ALA A 114 9.70 -27.22 20.06
N ASP A 115 10.10 -27.04 21.31
CA ASP A 115 9.95 -25.84 22.08
C ASP A 115 10.42 -24.64 21.27
N ILE A 116 9.47 -23.79 20.85
CA ILE A 116 9.75 -22.51 20.20
C ILE A 116 10.07 -21.50 21.31
N SER A 117 11.11 -21.74 22.07
CA SER A 117 11.69 -20.77 22.97
C SER A 117 12.99 -20.25 22.36
N SER A 118 12.98 -18.98 21.96
CA SER A 118 14.14 -18.11 21.80
C SER A 118 15.23 -18.51 20.81
N SER A 119 14.94 -18.49 19.51
CA SER A 119 16.03 -18.31 18.53
C SER A 119 15.55 -17.54 17.30
N GLY A 120 15.83 -16.25 17.26
CA GLY A 120 16.17 -15.55 16.02
C GLY A 120 15.04 -14.97 15.15
N TYR A 121 13.78 -15.07 15.51
CA TYR A 121 12.74 -14.20 14.93
C TYR A 121 12.69 -12.94 15.79
N GLY A 122 13.26 -11.86 15.28
CA GLY A 122 13.21 -10.56 15.94
C GLY A 122 11.79 -10.25 16.35
N VAL A 123 11.60 -9.82 17.58
CA VAL A 123 10.37 -9.23 18.08
C VAL A 123 9.92 -8.24 17.04
N LEU A 124 8.67 -8.37 16.52
CA LEU A 124 8.12 -7.39 15.59
C LEU A 124 8.26 -6.02 16.27
N PRO A 125 8.84 -5.03 15.58
CA PRO A 125 9.05 -3.72 16.18
C PRO A 125 7.70 -3.19 16.64
N ASP A 126 7.68 -2.61 17.83
CA ASP A 126 6.53 -1.90 18.36
C ASP A 126 6.09 -0.88 17.32
N THR A 127 4.84 -0.96 16.87
CA THR A 127 4.32 -0.17 15.75
C THR A 127 4.39 1.34 16.04
N GLU A 128 4.45 1.74 17.31
CA GLU A 128 4.61 3.13 17.71
C GLU A 128 6.01 3.67 17.41
N ASN A 129 7.02 2.80 17.30
CA ASN A 129 8.42 3.16 17.05
C ASN A 129 8.81 3.14 15.56
N LEU A 130 7.87 2.88 14.64
CA LEU A 130 8.17 2.92 13.23
C LEU A 130 8.43 4.37 12.75
N ILE A 131 9.42 4.54 11.87
CA ILE A 131 9.89 5.85 11.43
C ILE A 131 8.83 6.71 10.72
N LEU A 132 7.77 6.10 10.17
CA LEU A 132 6.63 6.75 9.51
C LEU A 132 5.32 6.50 10.26
N SER A 133 5.39 6.11 11.55
CA SER A 133 4.18 5.85 12.34
C SER A 133 3.20 7.01 12.28
N GLY A 134 1.92 6.70 11.99
CA GLY A 134 0.85 7.69 11.89
C GLY A 134 0.91 8.60 10.65
N ALA A 135 1.93 8.50 9.80
CA ALA A 135 1.97 9.26 8.56
C ALA A 135 0.91 8.78 7.56
N ALA A 136 0.38 9.72 6.76
CA ALA A 136 -0.48 9.40 5.61
C ALA A 136 0.26 9.73 4.30
N GLY A 137 0.31 8.77 3.38
CA GLY A 137 1.09 8.87 2.16
C GLY A 137 0.29 8.76 0.87
N GLY A 138 0.83 9.35 -0.19
CA GLY A 138 0.44 9.15 -1.57
C GLY A 138 1.67 8.98 -2.47
N ILE A 139 1.48 8.39 -3.62
CA ILE A 139 2.56 8.06 -4.55
C ILE A 139 2.23 8.61 -5.92
N ILE A 140 3.20 9.31 -6.51
CA ILE A 140 3.15 9.77 -7.89
C ILE A 140 4.37 9.19 -8.59
N VAL A 141 4.16 8.44 -9.67
CA VAL A 141 5.24 7.92 -10.52
C VAL A 141 5.08 8.48 -11.92
N ASP A 142 6.08 9.17 -12.40
CA ASP A 142 6.13 9.74 -13.75
C ASP A 142 7.19 8.99 -14.57
N GLY A 143 6.76 8.25 -15.58
CA GLY A 143 7.62 7.43 -16.42
C GLY A 143 8.06 8.12 -17.70
N GLN A 144 9.37 8.14 -17.96
CA GLN A 144 9.91 8.47 -19.28
C GLN A 144 9.74 7.29 -20.27
N CYS A 145 9.42 6.10 -19.75
CA CYS A 145 9.01 4.93 -20.52
C CYS A 145 7.79 4.28 -19.87
N ASP A 146 7.23 3.24 -20.49
CA ASP A 146 6.04 2.53 -20.00
C ASP A 146 6.41 1.37 -19.05
N LEU A 147 7.70 1.16 -18.81
CA LEU A 147 8.19 0.03 -18.02
C LEU A 147 8.28 0.37 -16.53
N PHE A 148 7.87 -0.58 -15.71
CA PHE A 148 8.06 -0.62 -14.24
C PHE A 148 7.42 0.50 -13.40
N THR A 149 6.74 1.47 -13.99
CA THR A 149 6.12 2.59 -13.25
C THR A 149 5.17 2.10 -12.17
N LYS A 150 4.28 1.18 -12.51
CA LYS A 150 3.34 0.57 -11.57
C LYS A 150 4.03 -0.30 -10.52
N ASP A 151 5.08 -1.04 -10.90
CA ASP A 151 5.85 -1.87 -9.99
C ASP A 151 6.60 -1.02 -8.96
N LEU A 152 7.23 0.07 -9.39
CA LEU A 152 7.87 1.04 -8.49
C LEU A 152 6.85 1.63 -7.49
N GLY A 153 5.69 2.05 -7.98
CA GLY A 153 4.61 2.56 -7.12
C GLY A 153 4.16 1.55 -6.07
N ARG A 154 3.98 0.28 -6.46
CA ARG A 154 3.63 -0.81 -5.52
C ARG A 154 4.71 -1.07 -4.49
N ARG A 155 5.98 -1.08 -4.89
CA ARG A 155 7.11 -1.28 -3.97
C ARG A 155 7.22 -0.14 -2.98
N LEU A 156 7.05 1.11 -3.41
CA LEU A 156 7.02 2.27 -2.52
C LEU A 156 5.87 2.17 -1.51
N ALA A 157 4.65 1.85 -1.98
CA ALA A 157 3.51 1.67 -1.10
C ALA A 157 3.77 0.58 -0.05
N PHE A 158 4.19 -0.60 -0.51
CA PHE A 158 4.45 -1.73 0.38
C PHE A 158 5.55 -1.42 1.41
N THR A 159 6.68 -0.86 0.95
CA THR A 159 7.83 -0.65 1.83
C THR A 159 7.60 0.49 2.81
N ALA A 160 6.96 1.59 2.37
CA ALA A 160 6.61 2.68 3.26
C ALA A 160 5.51 2.29 4.26
N ASN A 161 4.57 1.41 3.86
CA ASN A 161 3.57 0.85 4.78
C ASN A 161 4.23 -0.01 5.86
N LEU A 162 5.20 -0.86 5.52
CA LEU A 162 5.99 -1.60 6.51
C LEU A 162 6.75 -0.68 7.48
N ALA A 163 7.10 0.53 7.06
CA ALA A 163 7.73 1.55 7.88
C ALA A 163 6.73 2.41 8.67
N GLY A 164 5.42 2.11 8.62
CA GLY A 164 4.35 2.75 9.37
C GLY A 164 3.52 3.81 8.63
N CYS A 165 3.77 4.02 7.33
CA CYS A 165 2.98 4.95 6.52
C CYS A 165 1.63 4.33 6.11
N ASN A 166 0.54 5.06 6.32
CA ASN A 166 -0.79 4.66 5.88
C ASN A 166 -1.13 5.28 4.52
N PHE A 167 -1.79 4.51 3.67
CA PHE A 167 -2.16 4.95 2.33
C PHE A 167 -3.69 4.99 2.19
N PRO A 168 -4.30 6.19 2.18
CA PRO A 168 -5.74 6.34 2.02
C PRO A 168 -6.14 6.01 0.59
N GLY A 169 -6.94 4.99 0.36
CA GLY A 169 -7.50 4.43 -0.88
C GLY A 169 -6.97 4.99 -2.21
N LYS A 170 -6.73 4.22 -3.25
CA LYS A 170 -6.10 4.62 -4.52
C LYS A 170 -4.86 5.53 -4.31
N PRO A 171 -3.82 5.05 -3.66
CA PRO A 171 -2.69 5.90 -3.24
C PRO A 171 -1.70 6.21 -4.37
N LEU A 172 -1.91 5.69 -5.57
CA LEU A 172 -0.98 5.81 -6.70
C LEU A 172 -1.62 6.59 -7.86
N SER A 173 -0.95 7.66 -8.28
CA SER A 173 -1.12 8.30 -9.58
C SER A 173 0.13 7.99 -10.42
N GLU A 174 -0.07 7.24 -11.50
CA GLU A 174 1.01 6.75 -12.37
C GLU A 174 0.84 7.35 -13.76
N ALA A 175 1.91 7.87 -14.33
CA ALA A 175 1.95 8.41 -15.68
C ALA A 175 2.93 7.61 -16.54
N THR A 176 2.46 7.12 -17.69
CA THR A 176 3.31 6.58 -18.76
C THR A 176 3.92 7.70 -19.59
N SER A 177 4.90 7.40 -20.44
CA SER A 177 5.59 8.38 -21.27
C SER A 177 4.65 9.26 -22.08
N ASP A 178 3.63 8.64 -22.70
CA ASP A 178 2.63 9.26 -23.58
C ASP A 178 1.29 9.58 -22.88
N LEU A 179 1.18 9.35 -21.58
CA LEU A 179 -0.06 9.54 -20.79
C LEU A 179 -1.26 8.73 -21.26
N ARG A 180 -1.07 7.68 -22.10
CA ARG A 180 -2.19 6.89 -22.63
C ARG A 180 -3.04 6.22 -21.55
N ASN A 181 -2.47 5.95 -20.39
CA ASN A 181 -3.19 5.41 -19.25
C ASN A 181 -4.22 6.39 -18.65
N PHE A 182 -4.16 7.68 -19.02
CA PHE A 182 -5.17 8.68 -18.63
C PHE A 182 -6.29 8.86 -19.65
N ARG A 183 -6.29 8.20 -20.81
CA ARG A 183 -7.31 8.38 -21.88
C ARG A 183 -8.73 8.17 -21.36
N VAL A 184 -8.96 7.17 -20.52
CA VAL A 184 -10.30 6.88 -19.97
C VAL A 184 -10.75 8.02 -19.05
N LEU A 185 -9.89 8.45 -18.13
CA LEU A 185 -10.19 9.56 -17.22
C LEU A 185 -10.35 10.87 -17.97
N ALA A 186 -9.53 11.14 -18.98
CA ALA A 186 -9.65 12.31 -19.84
C ALA A 186 -11.02 12.35 -20.55
N GLY A 187 -11.47 11.21 -21.06
CA GLY A 187 -12.82 11.10 -21.66
C GLY A 187 -13.94 11.33 -20.66
N ILE A 188 -13.86 10.74 -19.48
CA ILE A 188 -14.86 10.94 -18.41
C ILE A 188 -14.89 12.39 -17.94
N TRP A 189 -13.74 13.05 -17.80
CA TRP A 189 -13.64 14.42 -17.32
C TRP A 189 -13.71 15.48 -18.42
N GLN A 190 -13.88 15.07 -19.67
CA GLN A 190 -13.96 15.93 -20.86
C GLN A 190 -12.77 16.89 -20.96
N THR A 191 -11.57 16.34 -20.81
CA THR A 191 -10.28 17.05 -20.81
C THR A 191 -9.23 16.27 -21.60
N ASP A 192 -8.01 16.80 -21.74
CA ASP A 192 -6.90 16.06 -22.30
C ASP A 192 -6.19 15.16 -21.24
N CYS A 193 -5.27 14.31 -21.69
CA CYS A 193 -4.57 13.36 -20.80
C CYS A 193 -3.67 14.06 -19.78
N TYR A 194 -3.08 15.20 -20.13
CA TYR A 194 -2.22 15.94 -19.21
C TYR A 194 -3.04 16.59 -18.08
N GLU A 195 -4.15 17.24 -18.41
CA GLU A 195 -5.06 17.79 -17.42
C GLU A 195 -5.68 16.70 -16.54
N ALA A 196 -5.99 15.53 -17.12
CA ALA A 196 -6.45 14.38 -16.34
C ALA A 196 -5.38 13.87 -15.36
N TYR A 197 -4.10 13.90 -15.75
CA TYR A 197 -2.99 13.57 -14.87
C TYR A 197 -2.84 14.58 -13.73
N VAL A 198 -2.81 15.89 -14.03
CA VAL A 198 -2.77 16.96 -13.01
C VAL A 198 -3.92 16.80 -12.02
N ARG A 199 -5.15 16.64 -12.53
CA ARG A 199 -6.35 16.46 -11.69
C ARG A 199 -6.24 15.20 -10.81
N SER A 200 -5.71 14.10 -11.35
CA SER A 200 -5.47 12.87 -10.58
C SER A 200 -4.49 13.11 -9.43
N CYS A 201 -3.40 13.84 -9.68
CA CYS A 201 -2.44 14.22 -8.65
C CYS A 201 -3.08 15.15 -7.61
N THR A 202 -3.83 16.17 -8.03
CA THR A 202 -4.56 17.07 -7.10
C THR A 202 -5.49 16.30 -6.17
N LEU A 203 -6.30 15.40 -6.72
CA LEU A 203 -7.21 14.55 -5.93
C LEU A 203 -6.45 13.64 -4.95
N LEU A 204 -5.27 13.14 -5.35
CA LEU A 204 -4.41 12.36 -4.47
C LEU A 204 -3.88 13.22 -3.31
N LEU A 205 -3.38 14.42 -3.59
CA LEU A 205 -2.92 15.36 -2.57
C LEU A 205 -4.04 15.71 -1.59
N GLN A 206 -5.22 16.08 -2.09
CA GLN A 206 -6.40 16.37 -1.27
C GLN A 206 -6.76 15.20 -0.35
N LYS A 207 -6.72 13.97 -0.89
CA LYS A 207 -7.00 12.75 -0.12
C LYS A 207 -5.99 12.54 1.00
N VAL A 208 -4.69 12.71 0.73
CA VAL A 208 -3.64 12.59 1.74
C VAL A 208 -3.76 13.67 2.82
N LEU A 209 -4.01 14.91 2.42
CA LEU A 209 -4.17 16.04 3.35
C LEU A 209 -5.39 15.87 4.25
N ASN A 210 -6.51 15.42 3.71
CA ASN A 210 -7.77 15.22 4.44
C ASN A 210 -7.85 13.87 5.15
N SER A 211 -6.82 13.01 4.99
CA SER A 211 -6.80 11.70 5.63
C SER A 211 -6.83 11.83 7.14
N ARG A 212 -7.79 11.15 7.75
CA ARG A 212 -7.84 10.90 9.19
C ARG A 212 -7.72 9.41 9.37
N LEU A 213 -6.76 8.98 10.20
CA LEU A 213 -6.71 7.59 10.61
C LEU A 213 -7.87 7.37 11.58
N PRO A 214 -8.80 6.46 11.28
CA PRO A 214 -9.80 6.09 12.25
C PRO A 214 -9.08 5.42 13.44
N VAL A 215 -9.27 5.94 14.62
CA VAL A 215 -8.84 5.29 15.86
C VAL A 215 -10.11 4.64 16.42
N GLN A 216 -10.13 3.31 16.42
CA GLN A 216 -11.20 2.51 16.98
C GLN A 216 -10.64 1.73 18.16
N ASP A 217 -11.23 1.90 19.34
CA ASP A 217 -10.81 1.16 20.54
C ASP A 217 -11.12 -0.33 20.43
N HIS A 218 -12.16 -0.69 19.66
CA HIS A 218 -12.61 -2.06 19.43
C HIS A 218 -13.04 -2.24 17.96
N PRO A 219 -12.09 -2.40 17.02
CA PRO A 219 -12.40 -2.48 15.59
C PRO A 219 -13.10 -3.79 15.21
N SER A 220 -13.97 -3.74 14.21
CA SER A 220 -14.55 -4.92 13.56
C SER A 220 -13.62 -5.40 12.43
N ILE A 221 -13.22 -6.66 12.49
CA ILE A 221 -12.29 -7.28 11.55
C ILE A 221 -13.03 -8.37 10.76
N LEU A 222 -13.08 -8.25 9.44
CA LEU A 222 -13.57 -9.30 8.56
C LEU A 222 -12.37 -10.05 7.94
N ALA A 223 -12.29 -11.35 8.19
CA ALA A 223 -11.35 -12.24 7.50
C ALA A 223 -12.08 -13.10 6.46
N VAL A 224 -11.64 -13.01 5.20
CA VAL A 224 -12.22 -13.78 4.09
C VAL A 224 -11.19 -14.76 3.54
N HIS A 225 -11.57 -16.03 3.41
CA HIS A 225 -10.70 -17.09 2.87
C HIS A 225 -11.46 -18.08 1.98
N ALA A 226 -10.73 -18.66 1.02
CA ALA A 226 -11.22 -19.78 0.19
C ALA A 226 -10.50 -21.11 0.52
N SER A 227 -9.75 -21.17 1.60
CA SER A 227 -8.85 -22.27 1.93
C SER A 227 -9.57 -23.47 2.54
N ASN A 228 -9.04 -24.69 2.32
CA ASN A 228 -9.44 -25.88 3.05
C ASN A 228 -8.78 -25.86 4.44
N ARG A 229 -9.58 -25.85 5.50
CA ARG A 229 -9.10 -25.74 6.89
C ARG A 229 -8.08 -26.82 7.31
N ARG A 230 -8.12 -28.01 6.70
CA ARG A 230 -7.23 -29.11 7.09
C ARG A 230 -5.78 -28.97 6.63
N THR A 231 -5.51 -28.12 5.63
CA THR A 231 -4.19 -28.05 4.97
C THR A 231 -3.67 -26.62 4.76
N SER A 232 -4.40 -25.60 5.17
CA SER A 232 -4.04 -24.23 4.89
C SER A 232 -3.16 -23.61 5.98
N ASN A 233 -1.86 -23.48 5.70
CA ASN A 233 -0.93 -22.77 6.58
C ASN A 233 -1.31 -21.29 6.75
N SER A 234 -1.83 -20.64 5.70
CA SER A 234 -2.26 -19.24 5.78
C SER A 234 -3.44 -19.06 6.73
N LEU A 235 -4.37 -20.03 6.76
CA LEU A 235 -5.49 -19.99 7.71
C LEU A 235 -5.02 -20.29 9.13
N ALA A 236 -4.12 -21.24 9.33
CA ALA A 236 -3.52 -21.52 10.63
C ALA A 236 -2.77 -20.30 11.19
N LEU A 237 -2.03 -19.59 10.34
CA LEU A 237 -1.39 -18.32 10.72
C LEU A 237 -2.42 -17.26 11.12
N TRP A 238 -3.54 -17.16 10.41
CA TRP A 238 -4.62 -16.27 10.78
C TRP A 238 -5.26 -16.64 12.13
N GLU A 239 -5.49 -17.92 12.38
CA GLU A 239 -6.02 -18.42 13.65
C GLU A 239 -5.09 -18.08 14.83
N MET A 240 -3.76 -18.20 14.65
CA MET A 240 -2.78 -17.76 15.64
C MET A 240 -2.83 -16.24 15.86
N THR A 241 -2.88 -15.46 14.77
CA THR A 241 -2.93 -13.99 14.83
C THR A 241 -4.21 -13.52 15.50
N SER A 242 -5.36 -14.07 15.14
CA SER A 242 -6.66 -13.70 15.69
C SER A 242 -6.78 -13.99 17.19
N ALA A 243 -6.09 -15.02 17.68
CA ALA A 243 -6.03 -15.32 19.12
C ALA A 243 -5.39 -14.17 19.93
N HIS A 244 -4.41 -13.45 19.38
CA HIS A 244 -3.80 -12.27 20.02
C HIS A 244 -4.71 -11.04 20.01
N LEU A 245 -5.73 -11.03 19.15
CA LEU A 245 -6.71 -9.95 19.02
C LEU A 245 -7.97 -10.20 19.86
N ALA A 246 -8.08 -11.37 20.51
CA ALA A 246 -9.21 -11.71 21.34
C ALA A 246 -9.44 -10.67 22.45
N GLY A 247 -10.66 -10.15 22.56
CA GLY A 247 -11.04 -9.09 23.49
C GLY A 247 -10.58 -7.68 23.10
N LYS A 248 -9.89 -7.54 21.93
CA LYS A 248 -9.45 -6.24 21.40
C LYS A 248 -10.15 -5.86 20.11
N ALA A 249 -10.82 -6.79 19.47
CA ALA A 249 -11.53 -6.60 18.21
C ALA A 249 -12.69 -7.62 18.08
N ASP A 250 -13.72 -7.24 17.32
CA ASP A 250 -14.78 -8.15 16.88
C ASP A 250 -14.36 -8.81 15.57
N ILE A 251 -14.22 -10.14 15.57
CA ILE A 251 -13.68 -10.88 14.44
C ILE A 251 -14.78 -11.73 13.79
N GLU A 252 -15.09 -11.43 12.54
CA GLU A 252 -15.95 -12.25 11.67
C GLU A 252 -15.07 -12.98 10.65
N VAL A 253 -15.32 -14.29 10.43
CA VAL A 253 -14.60 -15.09 9.42
C VAL A 253 -15.59 -15.65 8.40
N ILE A 254 -15.41 -15.29 7.14
CA ILE A 254 -16.22 -15.80 6.03
C ILE A 254 -15.38 -16.73 5.16
N SER A 255 -15.86 -17.97 5.02
CA SER A 255 -15.29 -18.94 4.10
C SER A 255 -15.99 -18.87 2.75
N ILE A 256 -15.22 -18.58 1.70
CA ILE A 256 -15.68 -18.58 0.30
C ILE A 256 -15.16 -19.86 -0.34
N ARG A 257 -16.01 -20.88 -0.49
CA ARG A 257 -15.61 -22.16 -1.09
C ARG A 257 -16.00 -22.22 -2.56
N ASN A 258 -15.20 -22.92 -3.36
CA ASN A 258 -15.58 -23.28 -4.72
C ASN A 258 -16.95 -23.96 -4.73
N GLY A 259 -17.81 -23.59 -5.68
CA GLY A 259 -19.17 -24.08 -5.81
C GLY A 259 -20.23 -23.28 -5.04
N GLN A 260 -19.83 -22.35 -4.16
CA GLN A 260 -20.74 -21.39 -3.51
C GLN A 260 -20.70 -20.00 -4.14
N LEU A 261 -19.67 -19.73 -4.96
CA LEU A 261 -19.54 -18.49 -5.71
C LEU A 261 -20.11 -18.69 -7.11
N TRP A 262 -20.94 -17.76 -7.51
CA TRP A 262 -21.45 -17.66 -8.87
C TRP A 262 -20.71 -16.51 -9.56
N ASP A 263 -20.19 -16.78 -10.74
CA ASP A 263 -19.56 -15.75 -11.56
C ASP A 263 -20.59 -14.70 -11.98
N CYS A 264 -20.10 -13.47 -12.17
CA CYS A 264 -20.91 -12.40 -12.73
C CYS A 264 -21.43 -12.80 -14.11
N ARG A 265 -22.76 -12.74 -14.31
CA ARG A 265 -23.43 -13.16 -15.54
C ARG A 265 -23.40 -12.10 -16.66
N GLY A 266 -22.79 -10.93 -16.41
CA GLY A 266 -22.62 -9.88 -17.42
C GLY A 266 -23.93 -9.23 -17.84
N CYS A 267 -24.72 -8.74 -16.89
CA CYS A 267 -25.93 -7.95 -17.16
C CYS A 267 -25.61 -6.71 -17.98
N LYS A 268 -26.63 -6.13 -18.63
CA LYS A 268 -26.51 -4.80 -19.19
C LYS A 268 -26.15 -3.80 -18.10
N TYR A 269 -25.40 -2.76 -18.46
CA TYR A 269 -24.91 -1.77 -17.50
C TYR A 269 -26.02 -1.16 -16.66
N GLU A 270 -27.14 -0.78 -17.30
CA GLU A 270 -28.29 -0.14 -16.66
C GLU A 270 -28.95 -1.08 -15.62
N GLU A 271 -29.06 -2.36 -15.96
CA GLU A 271 -29.60 -3.39 -15.05
C GLU A 271 -28.67 -3.60 -13.85
N CYS A 272 -27.34 -3.71 -14.13
CA CYS A 272 -26.35 -3.87 -13.09
C CYS A 272 -26.30 -2.65 -12.16
N LEU A 273 -26.38 -1.42 -12.71
CA LEU A 273 -26.38 -0.19 -11.95
C LEU A 273 -27.64 -0.10 -11.03
N HIS A 274 -28.82 -0.45 -11.55
CA HIS A 274 -30.07 -0.40 -10.79
C HIS A 274 -30.03 -1.23 -9.49
N PHE A 275 -29.45 -2.42 -9.56
CA PHE A 275 -29.27 -3.29 -8.37
C PHE A 275 -28.05 -2.86 -7.55
N GLY A 276 -26.94 -2.49 -8.21
CA GLY A 276 -25.69 -2.10 -7.57
C GLY A 276 -25.79 -0.85 -6.71
N GLU A 277 -26.64 0.13 -7.09
CA GLU A 277 -26.93 1.32 -6.26
C GLU A 277 -27.60 0.95 -4.93
N LYS A 278 -28.27 -0.20 -4.87
CA LYS A 278 -28.89 -0.74 -3.66
C LYS A 278 -27.97 -1.70 -2.91
N GLY A 279 -26.74 -1.91 -3.40
CA GLY A 279 -25.81 -2.89 -2.85
C GLY A 279 -26.21 -4.33 -3.12
N ASP A 280 -26.98 -4.60 -4.19
CA ASP A 280 -27.58 -5.88 -4.50
C ASP A 280 -27.24 -6.36 -5.93
N CYS A 281 -27.66 -7.59 -6.27
CA CYS A 281 -27.54 -8.18 -7.59
C CYS A 281 -28.83 -8.95 -7.90
N PHE A 282 -29.37 -8.80 -9.13
CA PHE A 282 -30.57 -9.53 -9.57
C PHE A 282 -30.47 -11.05 -9.34
N TYR A 283 -29.29 -11.62 -9.47
CA TYR A 283 -29.07 -13.05 -9.28
C TYR A 283 -28.77 -13.46 -7.84
N GLY A 284 -28.66 -12.48 -6.91
CA GLY A 284 -28.34 -12.75 -5.51
C GLY A 284 -26.98 -13.44 -5.32
N GLY A 285 -26.90 -14.27 -4.30
CA GLY A 285 -25.75 -15.14 -4.01
C GLY A 285 -24.87 -14.63 -2.89
N VAL A 286 -23.98 -15.52 -2.42
CA VAL A 286 -23.17 -15.31 -1.20
C VAL A 286 -22.37 -14.01 -1.20
N MET A 287 -21.95 -13.52 -2.38
CA MET A 287 -21.18 -12.29 -2.48
C MET A 287 -21.99 -11.05 -2.08
N VAL A 288 -23.24 -10.94 -2.53
CA VAL A 288 -24.11 -9.80 -2.21
C VAL A 288 -24.88 -9.99 -0.91
N GLU A 289 -25.23 -11.22 -0.55
CA GLU A 289 -26.01 -11.51 0.64
C GLU A 289 -25.18 -11.55 1.93
N LYS A 290 -23.90 -11.93 1.82
CA LYS A 290 -23.02 -12.13 2.97
C LYS A 290 -21.74 -11.29 2.92
N VAL A 291 -20.95 -11.43 1.83
CA VAL A 291 -19.59 -10.91 1.78
C VAL A 291 -19.59 -9.38 1.68
N TYR A 292 -20.35 -8.83 0.73
CA TYR A 292 -20.40 -7.38 0.53
C TYR A 292 -20.94 -6.63 1.75
N PRO A 293 -22.06 -7.02 2.38
CA PRO A 293 -22.52 -6.40 3.62
C PRO A 293 -21.51 -6.50 4.76
N ALA A 294 -20.79 -7.62 4.87
CA ALA A 294 -19.74 -7.77 5.87
C ALA A 294 -18.55 -6.84 5.63
N ILE A 295 -18.14 -6.66 4.36
CA ILE A 295 -17.07 -5.70 3.99
C ILE A 295 -17.49 -4.28 4.37
N VAL A 296 -18.74 -3.89 4.06
CA VAL A 296 -19.20 -2.51 4.29
C VAL A 296 -19.27 -2.16 5.78
N ARG A 297 -19.57 -3.13 6.65
CA ARG A 297 -19.66 -2.89 8.09
C ARG A 297 -18.35 -3.09 8.85
N SER A 298 -17.30 -3.65 8.19
CA SER A 298 -16.02 -3.91 8.85
C SER A 298 -15.09 -2.71 8.76
N ASP A 299 -14.28 -2.50 9.81
CA ASP A 299 -13.22 -1.49 9.84
C ASP A 299 -11.93 -2.01 9.18
N VAL A 300 -11.70 -3.31 9.27
CA VAL A 300 -10.51 -3.99 8.75
C VAL A 300 -10.90 -5.19 7.91
N LEU A 301 -10.34 -5.30 6.70
CA LEU A 301 -10.50 -6.46 5.83
C LEU A 301 -9.19 -7.25 5.74
N VAL A 302 -9.24 -8.53 6.09
CA VAL A 302 -8.15 -9.48 5.97
C VAL A 302 -8.46 -10.48 4.86
N LEU A 303 -7.66 -10.47 3.80
CA LEU A 303 -7.78 -11.44 2.70
C LEU A 303 -6.73 -12.54 2.88
N ILE A 304 -7.19 -13.75 3.15
CA ILE A 304 -6.33 -14.93 3.33
C ILE A 304 -6.27 -15.68 2.01
N CYS A 305 -5.30 -15.28 1.17
CA CYS A 305 -5.12 -15.83 -0.17
C CYS A 305 -4.07 -16.95 -0.13
N PRO A 306 -4.41 -18.19 -0.50
CA PRO A 306 -3.41 -19.23 -0.66
C PRO A 306 -2.54 -18.89 -1.88
N ASN A 307 -1.23 -19.13 -1.75
CA ASN A 307 -0.32 -19.09 -2.88
C ASN A 307 -0.16 -20.53 -3.39
N TYR A 308 -0.75 -20.82 -4.53
CA TYR A 308 -0.51 -22.06 -5.24
C TYR A 308 0.68 -21.81 -6.18
N ASN A 309 1.79 -22.49 -5.91
CA ASN A 309 2.89 -22.54 -6.88
C ASN A 309 2.44 -23.47 -8.02
N ASP A 310 2.20 -22.89 -9.18
CA ASP A 310 2.07 -23.63 -10.43
C ASP A 310 3.45 -24.11 -10.91
#